data_d7ed09ff4dd0929f74836af5f124c068
#
_entry.id   d7ed09ff4dd0929f74836af5f124c068
#
_cell.length_a   1.000
_cell.length_b   1.000
_cell.length_c   1.000
_cell.angle_alpha   90.00
_cell.angle_beta   90.00
_cell.angle_gamma   90.00
#
_symmetry.space_group_name_H-M   'P 1'
#
loop_
_entity.id
_entity.type
_entity.pdbx_description
1 polymer ?
#
loop_
_entity_poly.entity_id
_entity_poly.type
_entity_poly.pdbx_seq_one_letter_code
_entity_poly.pdbx_strand_id
1 'polypeptide(L)'
;MVQIEEDTRSLTIVVTHTVFCSLSTLLALAGNLLVFLALYRNRRLRTITNLYVMSLAVADVIAATVLSSFRAIVSGLRRWPFGYNFAQFAGCIQFFWTGVSICTLMLTAVNRYFCVVKPQRYSIYFSRMKATLSIILVWLVMCVISFTVAFSSQFIYIWNPNVPMFRIETAKAGNI
;
A
#
# COMPACT_ATOMS: atom_id res chain seq x y z
N MET A 1 -5.64 -15.23 23.72
CA MET A 1 -6.28 -15.94 22.60
C MET A 1 -6.81 -14.90 21.66
N VAL A 2 -6.23 -14.76 20.47
CA VAL A 2 -6.79 -13.89 19.43
C VAL A 2 -8.13 -14.49 19.02
N GLN A 3 -9.24 -13.80 19.29
CA GLN A 3 -10.54 -14.22 18.78
C GLN A 3 -10.48 -14.12 17.26
N ILE A 4 -10.47 -15.27 16.61
CA ILE A 4 -10.67 -15.36 15.16
C ILE A 4 -12.18 -15.14 14.97
N GLU A 5 -12.57 -13.90 14.68
CA GLU A 5 -13.96 -13.61 14.31
C GLU A 5 -14.33 -14.47 13.09
N GLU A 6 -15.37 -15.26 13.21
CA GLU A 6 -15.88 -16.02 12.08
C GLU A 6 -16.54 -15.10 11.07
N ASP A 7 -16.33 -15.38 9.80
CA ASP A 7 -16.96 -14.65 8.69
C ASP A 7 -18.45 -14.98 8.62
N THR A 8 -19.26 -14.05 9.10
CA THR A 8 -20.74 -14.16 9.11
C THR A 8 -21.40 -13.65 7.82
N ARG A 9 -20.62 -13.21 6.84
CA ARG A 9 -21.15 -12.67 5.57
C ARG A 9 -21.89 -13.72 4.77
N SER A 10 -22.97 -13.32 4.09
CA SER A 10 -23.64 -14.19 3.14
C SER A 10 -22.70 -14.55 1.96
N LEU A 11 -22.93 -15.71 1.34
CA LEU A 11 -22.16 -16.15 0.17
C LEU A 11 -22.16 -15.11 -0.95
N THR A 12 -23.30 -14.47 -1.19
CA THR A 12 -23.44 -13.40 -2.19
C THR A 12 -22.50 -12.23 -1.93
N ILE A 13 -22.40 -11.77 -0.67
CA ILE A 13 -21.48 -10.67 -0.31
C ILE A 13 -20.02 -11.09 -0.53
N VAL A 14 -19.65 -12.31 -0.14
CA VAL A 14 -18.28 -12.81 -0.32
C VAL A 14 -17.92 -12.88 -1.80
N VAL A 15 -18.79 -13.46 -2.63
CA VAL A 15 -18.57 -13.56 -4.08
C VAL A 15 -18.46 -12.17 -4.72
N THR A 16 -19.43 -11.29 -4.45
CA THR A 16 -19.42 -9.91 -5.01
C THR A 16 -18.17 -9.16 -4.63
N HIS A 17 -17.78 -9.22 -3.36
CA HIS A 17 -16.57 -8.57 -2.86
C HIS A 17 -15.32 -9.16 -3.54
N THR A 18 -15.21 -10.48 -3.65
CA THR A 18 -14.05 -11.14 -4.27
C THR A 18 -13.94 -10.80 -5.74
N VAL A 19 -15.04 -10.80 -6.49
CA VAL A 19 -15.08 -10.40 -7.90
C VAL A 19 -14.65 -8.94 -8.06
N PHE A 20 -15.22 -8.03 -7.26
CA PHE A 20 -14.86 -6.61 -7.28
C PHE A 20 -13.37 -6.38 -6.98
N CYS A 21 -12.83 -7.02 -5.94
CA CYS A 21 -11.42 -6.91 -5.59
C CYS A 21 -10.51 -7.49 -6.67
N SER A 22 -10.89 -8.62 -7.28
CA SER A 22 -10.10 -9.22 -8.38
C SER A 22 -10.06 -8.32 -9.60
N LEU A 23 -11.19 -7.77 -10.02
CA LEU A 23 -11.27 -6.82 -11.13
C LEU A 23 -10.45 -5.56 -10.84
N SER A 24 -10.58 -4.98 -9.64
CA SER A 24 -9.81 -3.82 -9.22
C SER A 24 -8.30 -4.10 -9.24
N THR A 25 -7.88 -5.28 -8.80
CA THR A 25 -6.47 -5.71 -8.85
C THR A 25 -5.96 -5.82 -10.28
N LEU A 26 -6.73 -6.45 -11.17
CA LEU A 26 -6.35 -6.56 -12.59
C LEU A 26 -6.23 -5.19 -13.25
N LEU A 27 -7.17 -4.29 -12.99
CA LEU A 27 -7.12 -2.91 -13.51
C LEU A 27 -5.91 -2.14 -12.94
N ALA A 28 -5.62 -2.29 -11.66
CA ALA A 28 -4.46 -1.68 -11.02
C ALA A 28 -3.16 -2.20 -11.64
N LEU A 29 -3.01 -3.51 -11.81
CA LEU A 29 -1.85 -4.11 -12.46
C LEU A 29 -1.70 -3.64 -13.90
N ALA A 30 -2.77 -3.68 -14.70
CA ALA A 30 -2.75 -3.24 -16.09
C ALA A 30 -2.36 -1.75 -16.20
N GLY A 31 -2.99 -0.88 -15.39
CA GLY A 31 -2.69 0.55 -15.39
C GLY A 31 -1.25 0.86 -15.01
N ASN A 32 -0.74 0.24 -13.95
CA ASN A 32 0.63 0.47 -13.50
C ASN A 32 1.67 -0.12 -14.47
N LEU A 33 1.40 -1.28 -15.09
CA LEU A 33 2.25 -1.85 -16.13
C LEU A 33 2.28 -0.96 -17.39
N LEU A 34 1.15 -0.35 -17.77
CA LEU A 34 1.10 0.64 -18.86
C LEU A 34 1.96 1.87 -18.55
N VAL A 35 1.98 2.35 -17.32
CA VAL A 35 2.88 3.44 -16.88
C VAL A 35 4.34 3.03 -17.09
N PHE A 36 4.75 1.83 -16.67
CA PHE A 36 6.10 1.32 -16.90
C PHE A 36 6.44 1.26 -18.39
N LEU A 37 5.55 0.70 -19.19
CA LEU A 37 5.75 0.55 -20.63
C LEU A 37 5.89 1.90 -21.32
N ALA A 38 5.05 2.87 -20.97
CA ALA A 38 5.10 4.24 -21.51
C ALA A 38 6.44 4.92 -21.19
N LEU A 39 6.89 4.84 -19.93
CA LEU A 39 8.17 5.42 -19.49
C LEU A 39 9.39 4.69 -20.07
N TYR A 40 9.26 3.38 -20.30
CA TYR A 40 10.32 2.59 -20.94
C TYR A 40 10.47 2.97 -22.41
N ARG A 41 9.37 2.98 -23.16
CA ARG A 41 9.38 3.27 -24.62
C ARG A 41 9.71 4.73 -24.92
N ASN A 42 9.25 5.69 -24.12
CA ASN A 42 9.42 7.10 -24.41
C ASN A 42 10.33 7.80 -23.39
N ARG A 43 11.58 7.98 -23.76
CA ARG A 43 12.59 8.69 -22.94
C ARG A 43 12.19 10.14 -22.61
N ARG A 44 11.38 10.80 -23.43
CA ARG A 44 10.90 12.16 -23.20
C ARG A 44 9.98 12.26 -21.98
N LEU A 45 9.32 11.17 -21.61
CA LEU A 45 8.47 11.08 -20.42
C LEU A 45 9.26 10.93 -19.09
N ARG A 46 10.56 10.79 -19.14
CA ARG A 46 11.39 10.60 -17.92
C ARG A 46 11.66 11.94 -17.22
N THR A 47 10.61 12.66 -16.87
CA THR A 47 10.65 13.90 -16.08
C THR A 47 10.74 13.62 -14.58
N ILE A 48 11.00 14.65 -13.77
CA ILE A 48 11.03 14.55 -12.30
C ILE A 48 9.65 14.12 -11.79
N THR A 49 8.57 14.70 -12.31
CA THR A 49 7.20 14.31 -11.93
C THR A 49 6.93 12.83 -12.19
N ASN A 50 7.37 12.33 -13.34
CA ASN A 50 7.14 10.94 -13.71
C ASN A 50 8.04 9.96 -12.92
N LEU A 51 9.10 10.43 -12.27
CA LEU A 51 9.88 9.62 -11.33
C LEU A 51 9.05 9.26 -10.09
N TYR A 52 8.27 10.20 -9.56
CA TYR A 52 7.32 9.93 -8.47
C TYR A 52 6.21 8.98 -8.91
N VAL A 53 5.65 9.19 -10.11
CA VAL A 53 4.63 8.30 -10.69
C VAL A 53 5.17 6.88 -10.87
N MET A 54 6.43 6.74 -11.28
CA MET A 54 7.08 5.43 -11.41
C MET A 54 7.25 4.75 -10.03
N SER A 55 7.68 5.48 -9.00
CA SER A 55 7.77 4.95 -7.64
C SER A 55 6.42 4.47 -7.11
N LEU A 56 5.35 5.25 -7.38
CA LEU A 56 3.99 4.86 -7.03
C LEU A 56 3.57 3.58 -7.77
N ALA A 57 3.81 3.51 -9.07
CA ALA A 57 3.47 2.33 -9.86
C ALA A 57 4.22 1.07 -9.40
N VAL A 58 5.49 1.18 -8.98
CA VAL A 58 6.22 0.07 -8.34
C VAL A 58 5.52 -0.39 -7.07
N ALA A 59 5.22 0.54 -6.17
CA ALA A 59 4.55 0.24 -4.91
C ALA A 59 3.20 -0.44 -5.16
N ASP A 60 2.40 0.09 -6.09
CA ASP A 60 1.06 -0.43 -6.39
C ASP A 60 1.10 -1.82 -7.03
N VAL A 61 2.06 -2.11 -7.93
CA VAL A 61 2.23 -3.45 -8.52
C VAL A 61 2.60 -4.47 -7.45
N ILE A 62 3.53 -4.14 -6.55
CA ILE A 62 3.92 -5.06 -5.47
C ILE A 62 2.76 -5.24 -4.49
N ALA A 63 2.10 -4.16 -4.08
CA ALA A 63 0.94 -4.23 -3.21
C ALA A 63 -0.19 -5.04 -3.83
N ALA A 64 -0.51 -4.80 -5.10
CA ALA A 64 -1.56 -5.52 -5.81
C ALA A 64 -1.25 -7.03 -5.93
N THR A 65 -0.02 -7.42 -6.19
CA THR A 65 0.34 -8.83 -6.30
C THR A 65 0.37 -9.52 -4.94
N VAL A 66 1.02 -8.95 -3.94
CA VAL A 66 1.19 -9.58 -2.63
C VAL A 66 -0.10 -9.57 -1.82
N LEU A 67 -0.70 -8.37 -1.63
CA LEU A 67 -1.85 -8.24 -0.75
C LEU A 67 -3.12 -8.85 -1.33
N SER A 68 -3.32 -8.80 -2.66
CA SER A 68 -4.50 -9.42 -3.27
C SER A 68 -4.44 -10.93 -3.25
N SER A 69 -3.26 -11.54 -3.36
CA SER A 69 -3.10 -12.99 -3.22
C SER A 69 -3.52 -13.47 -1.83
N PHE A 70 -3.07 -12.77 -0.78
CA PHE A 70 -3.51 -13.08 0.59
C PHE A 70 -5.01 -12.87 0.79
N ARG A 71 -5.57 -11.76 0.28
CA ARG A 71 -7.01 -11.50 0.38
C ARG A 71 -7.84 -12.58 -0.32
N ALA A 72 -7.42 -13.06 -1.49
CA ALA A 72 -8.11 -14.11 -2.20
C ALA A 72 -8.13 -15.43 -1.41
N ILE A 73 -6.99 -15.84 -0.84
CA ILE A 73 -6.89 -17.05 -0.02
C ILE A 73 -7.80 -16.95 1.21
N VAL A 74 -7.69 -15.85 1.96
CA VAL A 74 -8.45 -15.66 3.21
C VAL A 74 -9.96 -15.53 2.93
N SER A 75 -10.34 -14.85 1.84
CA SER A 75 -11.74 -14.74 1.43
C SER A 75 -12.33 -16.11 1.06
N GLY A 76 -11.57 -16.95 0.36
CA GLY A 76 -12.00 -18.30 -0.01
C GLY A 76 -12.13 -19.22 1.19
N LEU A 77 -11.22 -19.15 2.17
CA LEU A 77 -11.24 -19.94 3.39
C LEU A 77 -12.21 -19.40 4.45
N ARG A 78 -12.71 -18.17 4.29
CA ARG A 78 -13.57 -17.45 5.25
C ARG A 78 -12.99 -17.34 6.65
N ARG A 79 -11.70 -17.54 6.82
CA ARG A 79 -10.97 -17.45 8.09
C ARG A 79 -9.52 -17.08 7.82
N TRP A 80 -8.83 -16.59 8.85
CA TRP A 80 -7.40 -16.36 8.80
C TRP A 80 -6.65 -17.67 9.12
N PRO A 81 -5.96 -18.32 8.16
CA PRO A 81 -5.35 -19.62 8.39
C PRO A 81 -3.90 -19.58 8.88
N PHE A 82 -3.25 -18.40 8.85
CA PHE A 82 -1.79 -18.30 8.98
C PHE A 82 -1.28 -18.02 10.40
N GLY A 83 -2.15 -18.01 11.41
CA GLY A 83 -1.77 -17.75 12.80
C GLY A 83 -1.47 -16.27 13.11
N TYR A 84 -1.20 -15.99 14.40
CA TYR A 84 -1.05 -14.63 14.91
C TYR A 84 0.18 -13.90 14.37
N ASN A 85 1.36 -14.52 14.44
CA ASN A 85 2.60 -13.86 14.02
C ASN A 85 2.58 -13.44 12.55
N PHE A 86 2.00 -14.28 11.70
CA PHE A 86 1.86 -13.96 10.30
C PHE A 86 0.81 -12.86 10.06
N ALA A 87 -0.23 -12.78 10.88
CA ALA A 87 -1.20 -11.68 10.82
C ALA A 87 -0.53 -10.34 11.14
N GLN A 88 0.33 -10.29 12.18
CA GLN A 88 1.10 -9.09 12.51
C GLN A 88 2.01 -8.67 11.35
N PHE A 89 2.72 -9.61 10.76
CA PHE A 89 3.59 -9.35 9.60
C PHE A 89 2.81 -8.85 8.38
N ALA A 90 1.69 -9.50 8.04
CA ALA A 90 0.84 -9.11 6.91
C ALA A 90 0.20 -7.73 7.12
N GLY A 91 -0.23 -7.43 8.35
CA GLY A 91 -0.72 -6.11 8.73
C GLY A 91 0.34 -5.02 8.63
N CYS A 92 1.55 -5.31 9.09
CA CYS A 92 2.71 -4.41 8.95
C CYS A 92 2.99 -4.11 7.48
N ILE A 93 3.02 -5.12 6.62
CA ILE A 93 3.22 -4.97 5.18
C ILE A 93 2.10 -4.13 4.56
N GLN A 94 0.84 -4.38 4.89
CA GLN A 94 -0.29 -3.59 4.40
C GLN A 94 -0.15 -2.11 4.80
N PHE A 95 0.19 -1.84 6.06
CA PHE A 95 0.39 -0.48 6.56
C PHE A 95 1.54 0.23 5.83
N PHE A 96 2.67 -0.46 5.66
CA PHE A 96 3.83 0.04 4.91
C PHE A 96 3.46 0.49 3.49
N TRP A 97 2.84 -0.40 2.69
CA TRP A 97 2.50 -0.08 1.31
C TRP A 97 1.48 1.05 1.19
N THR A 98 0.47 1.06 2.07
CA THR A 98 -0.51 2.15 2.11
C THR A 98 0.16 3.49 2.40
N GLY A 99 1.06 3.53 3.37
CA GLY A 99 1.79 4.74 3.73
C GLY A 99 2.72 5.22 2.62
N VAL A 100 3.46 4.32 1.97
CA VAL A 100 4.33 4.66 0.82
C VAL A 100 3.51 5.27 -0.31
N SER A 101 2.36 4.67 -0.66
CA SER A 101 1.49 5.20 -1.73
C SER A 101 0.96 6.59 -1.39
N ILE A 102 0.42 6.79 -0.18
CA ILE A 102 -0.10 8.11 0.27
C ILE A 102 1.01 9.17 0.27
N CYS A 103 2.17 8.89 0.84
CA CYS A 103 3.29 9.85 0.88
C CYS A 103 3.82 10.16 -0.52
N THR A 104 3.88 9.17 -1.42
CA THR A 104 4.30 9.39 -2.81
C THR A 104 3.30 10.23 -3.59
N LEU A 105 1.99 10.04 -3.37
CA LEU A 105 0.94 10.91 -3.93
C LEU A 105 1.09 12.35 -3.43
N MET A 106 1.37 12.55 -2.14
CA MET A 106 1.63 13.87 -1.57
C MET A 106 2.84 14.54 -2.23
N LEU A 107 3.97 13.82 -2.36
CA LEU A 107 5.16 14.33 -3.05
C LEU A 107 4.86 14.69 -4.51
N THR A 108 4.07 13.88 -5.20
CA THR A 108 3.65 14.13 -6.58
C THR A 108 2.81 15.42 -6.66
N ALA A 109 1.87 15.61 -5.75
CA ALA A 109 1.03 16.81 -5.69
C ALA A 109 1.85 18.07 -5.43
N VAL A 110 2.78 18.02 -4.46
CA VAL A 110 3.71 19.12 -4.17
C VAL A 110 4.60 19.44 -5.38
N ASN A 111 5.16 18.43 -6.03
CA ASN A 111 5.96 18.62 -7.23
C ASN A 111 5.16 19.29 -8.36
N ARG A 112 3.94 18.82 -8.62
CA ARG A 112 3.04 19.43 -9.62
C ARG A 112 2.68 20.87 -9.28
N TYR A 113 2.41 21.16 -8.02
CA TYR A 113 2.14 22.53 -7.55
C TYR A 113 3.28 23.47 -7.90
N PHE A 114 4.52 23.12 -7.57
CA PHE A 114 5.68 23.96 -7.89
C PHE A 114 5.92 24.07 -9.39
N CYS A 115 5.71 23.00 -10.14
CA CYS A 115 5.88 22.99 -11.59
C CYS A 115 4.91 23.95 -12.30
N VAL A 116 3.65 24.04 -11.83
CA VAL A 116 2.59 24.82 -12.48
C VAL A 116 2.47 26.22 -11.89
N VAL A 117 2.46 26.34 -10.56
CA VAL A 117 2.14 27.62 -9.87
C VAL A 117 3.39 28.46 -9.61
N LYS A 118 4.55 27.83 -9.39
CA LYS A 118 5.80 28.52 -9.04
C LYS A 118 6.99 28.06 -9.90
N PRO A 119 6.91 28.16 -11.24
CA PRO A 119 7.93 27.62 -12.13
C PRO A 119 9.32 28.22 -11.92
N GLN A 120 9.42 29.50 -11.53
CA GLN A 120 10.69 30.18 -11.24
C GLN A 120 11.44 29.56 -10.05
N ARG A 121 10.72 28.95 -9.09
CA ARG A 121 11.30 28.29 -7.92
C ARG A 121 11.48 26.79 -8.12
N TYR A 122 10.93 26.23 -9.18
CA TYR A 122 10.93 24.79 -9.41
C TYR A 122 12.34 24.22 -9.47
N SER A 123 13.25 24.83 -10.23
CA SER A 123 14.63 24.39 -10.39
C SER A 123 15.45 24.43 -9.10
N ILE A 124 15.07 25.30 -8.15
CA ILE A 124 15.75 25.43 -6.85
C ILE A 124 15.39 24.26 -5.95
N TYR A 125 14.11 23.88 -5.91
CA TYR A 125 13.61 22.83 -5.00
C TYR A 125 13.66 21.43 -5.58
N PHE A 126 13.50 21.29 -6.91
CA PHE A 126 13.39 20.00 -7.57
C PHE A 126 14.53 19.75 -8.55
N SER A 127 15.24 18.66 -8.30
CA SER A 127 16.20 18.05 -9.22
C SER A 127 15.99 16.54 -9.21
N ARG A 128 16.53 15.83 -10.19
CA ARG A 128 16.41 14.36 -10.22
C ARG A 128 16.97 13.72 -8.96
N MET A 129 18.11 14.18 -8.47
CA MET A 129 18.73 13.67 -7.25
C MET A 129 17.85 13.92 -6.03
N LYS A 130 17.33 15.15 -5.85
CA LYS A 130 16.44 15.48 -4.73
C LYS A 130 15.15 14.68 -4.77
N ALA A 131 14.58 14.44 -5.96
CA ALA A 131 13.40 13.61 -6.12
C ALA A 131 13.68 12.14 -5.76
N THR A 132 14.79 11.58 -6.22
CA THR A 132 15.18 10.21 -5.84
C THR A 132 15.42 10.08 -4.35
N LEU A 133 16.13 11.04 -3.73
CA LEU A 133 16.36 11.05 -2.29
C LEU A 133 15.05 11.16 -1.49
N SER A 134 14.11 11.99 -1.93
CA SER A 134 12.80 12.10 -1.27
C SER A 134 11.98 10.80 -1.36
N ILE A 135 12.04 10.09 -2.48
CA ILE A 135 11.43 8.77 -2.62
C ILE A 135 12.07 7.77 -1.66
N ILE A 136 13.41 7.66 -1.67
CA ILE A 136 14.12 6.76 -0.76
C ILE A 136 13.80 7.09 0.70
N LEU A 137 13.76 8.37 1.06
CA LEU A 137 13.41 8.81 2.41
C LEU A 137 12.01 8.36 2.81
N VAL A 138 11.01 8.51 1.93
CA VAL A 138 9.64 8.03 2.18
C VAL A 138 9.63 6.52 2.43
N TRP A 139 10.31 5.73 1.61
CA TRP A 139 10.36 4.28 1.77
C TRP A 139 11.01 3.89 3.11
N LEU A 140 12.14 4.52 3.48
CA LEU A 140 12.82 4.27 4.74
C LEU A 140 12.00 4.69 5.96
N VAL A 141 11.41 5.88 5.94
CA VAL A 141 10.58 6.38 7.04
C VAL A 141 9.36 5.49 7.23
N MET A 142 8.66 5.12 6.15
CA MET A 142 7.51 4.22 6.25
C MET A 142 7.90 2.82 6.72
N CYS A 143 9.07 2.33 6.33
CA CYS A 143 9.63 1.08 6.83
C CYS A 143 9.82 1.16 8.35
N VAL A 144 10.52 2.18 8.84
CA VAL A 144 10.77 2.37 10.28
C VAL A 144 9.45 2.49 11.05
N ILE A 145 8.51 3.31 10.60
CA ILE A 145 7.21 3.48 11.27
C ILE A 145 6.45 2.14 11.31
N SER A 146 6.38 1.42 10.19
CA SER A 146 5.66 0.14 10.11
C SER A 146 6.25 -0.91 11.05
N PHE A 147 7.58 -1.02 11.11
CA PHE A 147 8.24 -1.92 12.05
C PHE A 147 8.05 -1.47 13.50
N THR A 148 8.16 -0.17 13.80
CA THR A 148 7.93 0.33 15.17
C THR A 148 6.52 0.00 15.64
N VAL A 149 5.50 0.18 14.79
CA VAL A 149 4.12 -0.19 15.13
C VAL A 149 3.98 -1.71 15.31
N ALA A 150 4.57 -2.52 14.42
CA ALA A 150 4.46 -3.97 14.48
C ALA A 150 5.16 -4.57 15.71
N PHE A 151 6.30 -4.02 16.15
CA PHE A 151 7.03 -4.47 17.34
C PHE A 151 6.61 -3.77 18.64
N SER A 152 5.71 -2.79 18.55
CA SER A 152 5.13 -2.16 19.74
C SER A 152 4.15 -3.11 20.41
N SER A 153 4.35 -3.37 21.70
CA SER A 153 3.39 -4.13 22.51
C SER A 153 2.04 -3.42 22.70
N GLN A 154 1.96 -2.15 22.29
CA GLN A 154 0.75 -1.33 22.43
C GLN A 154 -0.24 -1.50 21.27
N PHE A 155 0.22 -1.98 20.11
CA PHE A 155 -0.59 -2.09 18.91
C PHE A 155 -0.57 -3.53 18.37
N ILE A 156 -1.74 -3.98 17.93
CA ILE A 156 -1.89 -5.29 17.29
C ILE A 156 -2.67 -5.11 15.97
N TYR A 157 -2.29 -5.90 14.97
CA TYR A 157 -3.04 -6.00 13.72
C TYR A 157 -4.07 -7.10 13.84
N ILE A 158 -5.34 -6.76 13.71
CA ILE A 158 -6.44 -7.71 13.75
C ILE A 158 -7.03 -7.82 12.35
N TRP A 159 -7.19 -9.06 11.89
CA TRP A 159 -7.92 -9.33 10.65
C TRP A 159 -9.42 -9.17 10.88
N ASN A 160 -10.06 -8.33 10.08
CA ASN A 160 -11.50 -8.19 10.11
C ASN A 160 -12.12 -8.98 8.93
N PRO A 161 -12.84 -10.08 9.19
CA PRO A 161 -13.44 -10.87 8.13
C PRO A 161 -14.55 -10.13 7.38
N ASN A 162 -15.26 -9.20 8.03
CA ASN A 162 -16.36 -8.46 7.43
C ASN A 162 -15.89 -7.38 6.44
N VAL A 163 -14.69 -6.83 6.68
CA VAL A 163 -13.99 -5.94 5.76
C VAL A 163 -12.58 -6.51 5.63
N PRO A 164 -12.28 -7.34 4.61
CA PRO A 164 -11.07 -8.16 4.57
C PRO A 164 -9.80 -7.31 4.46
N MET A 165 -9.45 -6.69 5.56
CA MET A 165 -8.26 -5.88 5.76
C MET A 165 -7.80 -5.98 7.22
N PHE A 166 -6.54 -5.66 7.46
CA PHE A 166 -6.04 -5.48 8.82
C PHE A 166 -6.41 -4.10 9.34
N ARG A 167 -6.85 -4.04 10.60
CA ARG A 167 -6.96 -2.81 11.36
C ARG A 167 -5.98 -2.83 12.52
N ILE A 168 -5.50 -1.67 12.92
CA ILE A 168 -4.65 -1.50 14.09
C ILE A 168 -5.56 -1.26 15.29
N GLU A 169 -5.39 -2.07 16.32
CA GLU A 169 -6.04 -1.88 17.62
C GLU A 169 -5.01 -1.73 18.72
N THR A 170 -5.38 -0.99 19.77
CA THR A 170 -4.56 -0.94 20.99
C THR A 170 -4.66 -2.26 21.72
N ALA A 171 -3.53 -2.83 22.10
CA ALA A 171 -3.48 -4.03 22.92
C ALA A 171 -4.05 -3.71 24.30
N LYS A 172 -5.29 -4.13 24.57
CA LYS A 172 -5.85 -4.07 25.91
C LYS A 172 -5.20 -5.19 26.76
N ALA A 173 -4.86 -4.87 28.01
CA ALA A 173 -4.35 -5.85 28.99
C ALA A 173 -5.41 -6.96 29.19
N GLY A 174 -5.31 -8.03 28.46
CA GLY A 174 -6.27 -9.16 28.45
C GLY A 174 -6.35 -9.89 27.10
N ASN A 175 -5.77 -9.33 26.04
CA ASN A 175 -5.78 -9.94 24.69
C ASN A 175 -4.41 -10.56 24.28
N ILE A 176 -3.49 -10.72 25.21
CA ILE A 176 -2.19 -11.39 25.01
C ILE A 176 -2.23 -12.81 25.52
#